data_5e586b67acc3c1d672a7d5e3d6bc99a0
#
_entry.id   5e586b67acc3c1d672a7d5e3d6bc99a0
#
_cell.length_a   1.000
_cell.length_b   1.000
_cell.length_c   1.000
_cell.angle_alpha   90.00
_cell.angle_beta   90.00
_cell.angle_gamma   90.00
#
_symmetry.space_group_name_H-M   'P 1'
#
loop_
_entity.id
_entity.type
_entity.pdbx_description
1 polymer ?
#
loop_
_entity_poly.entity_id
_entity_poly.type
_entity_poly.pdbx_seq_one_letter_code
_entity_poly.pdbx_strand_id
1 'polypeptide(L)'
;KIAVKGLQKTTNSTQVEMMQLDLADLTSIKTFVAQLKDRSLPPLHALVCNAGVQFIQRQTYTRNGFDMTFGVNHLGHFLLTNLLLEELAKPARIVFVSSDTHDSSKTTGMPAPYFRDPQLMAHPQEDPALKDKNIGEIGRIAYTTSKLCNVLHAYELSRRIQNRKESITVNVFN
;
A
#
# COMPACT_ATOMS: atom_id res chain seq x y z
N LYS A 1 1.41 -21.41 -4.09
CA LYS A 1 0.91 -22.74 -3.65
C LYS A 1 1.67 -23.26 -2.41
N ILE A 2 3.02 -23.09 -2.31
CA ILE A 2 3.81 -23.55 -1.14
C ILE A 2 3.39 -22.78 0.13
N ALA A 3 3.28 -21.46 0.07
CA ALA A 3 2.89 -20.61 1.21
C ALA A 3 1.51 -20.98 1.76
N VAL A 4 0.51 -21.24 0.89
CA VAL A 4 -0.83 -21.65 1.31
C VAL A 4 -0.79 -22.96 2.10
N LYS A 5 -0.09 -23.98 1.58
CA LYS A 5 0.07 -25.25 2.29
C LYS A 5 0.76 -25.08 3.64
N GLY A 6 1.79 -24.21 3.70
CA GLY A 6 2.47 -23.89 4.96
C GLY A 6 1.52 -23.26 5.97
N LEU A 7 0.76 -22.26 5.57
CA LEU A 7 -0.23 -21.57 6.42
C LEU A 7 -1.34 -22.54 6.86
N GLN A 8 -1.91 -23.32 5.95
CA GLN A 8 -2.92 -24.33 6.29
C GLN A 8 -2.44 -25.31 7.36
N LYS A 9 -1.17 -25.78 7.23
CA LYS A 9 -0.56 -26.66 8.23
C LYS A 9 -0.36 -25.97 9.59
N THR A 10 0.14 -24.71 9.57
CA THR A 10 0.43 -23.96 10.81
C THR A 10 -0.82 -23.55 11.56
N THR A 11 -1.88 -23.18 10.83
CA THR A 11 -3.15 -22.70 11.42
C THR A 11 -4.17 -23.83 11.60
N ASN A 12 -3.89 -25.03 11.14
CA ASN A 12 -4.83 -26.16 11.06
C ASN A 12 -6.16 -25.76 10.38
N SER A 13 -6.09 -24.92 9.37
CA SER A 13 -7.25 -24.38 8.64
C SER A 13 -7.13 -24.66 7.15
N THR A 14 -8.20 -25.14 6.54
CA THR A 14 -8.33 -25.32 5.08
C THR A 14 -8.88 -24.07 4.38
N GLN A 15 -9.30 -23.05 5.14
CA GLN A 15 -9.93 -21.82 4.61
C GLN A 15 -8.92 -20.77 4.15
N VAL A 16 -7.69 -21.16 3.89
CA VAL A 16 -6.65 -20.27 3.37
C VAL A 16 -6.56 -20.44 1.86
N GLU A 17 -6.81 -19.37 1.14
CA GLU A 17 -6.76 -19.34 -0.31
C GLU A 17 -5.77 -18.28 -0.81
N MET A 18 -5.38 -18.40 -2.07
CA MET A 18 -4.51 -17.45 -2.75
C MET A 18 -5.17 -16.96 -4.04
N MET A 19 -5.16 -15.66 -4.20
CA MET A 19 -5.45 -15.01 -5.48
C MET A 19 -4.23 -14.21 -5.93
N GLN A 20 -4.00 -14.14 -7.24
CA GLN A 20 -2.89 -13.37 -7.80
C GLN A 20 -3.23 -11.88 -7.77
N LEU A 21 -2.31 -11.09 -7.22
CA LEU A 21 -2.37 -9.63 -7.19
C LEU A 21 -0.96 -9.07 -7.35
N ASP A 22 -0.77 -8.21 -8.34
CA ASP A 22 0.44 -7.43 -8.53
C ASP A 22 0.13 -5.95 -8.31
N LEU A 23 0.64 -5.40 -7.21
CA LEU A 23 0.46 -3.99 -6.85
C LEU A 23 1.27 -3.03 -7.74
N ALA A 24 2.21 -3.55 -8.52
CA ALA A 24 2.97 -2.79 -9.52
C ALA A 24 2.23 -2.67 -10.87
N ASP A 25 1.02 -3.22 -10.99
CA ASP A 25 0.21 -3.16 -12.22
C ASP A 25 -1.24 -2.78 -11.86
N LEU A 26 -1.65 -1.57 -12.23
CA LEU A 26 -3.02 -1.09 -11.99
C LEU A 26 -4.08 -1.96 -12.66
N THR A 27 -3.76 -2.62 -13.79
CA THR A 27 -4.66 -3.56 -14.46
C THR A 27 -4.81 -4.84 -13.64
N SER A 28 -3.70 -5.36 -13.08
CA SER A 28 -3.73 -6.51 -12.17
C SER A 28 -4.63 -6.25 -10.95
N ILE A 29 -4.55 -5.06 -10.36
CA ILE A 29 -5.38 -4.68 -9.22
C ILE A 29 -6.88 -4.69 -9.60
N LYS A 30 -7.24 -4.07 -10.73
CA LYS A 30 -8.63 -4.06 -11.21
C LYS A 30 -9.15 -5.47 -11.50
N THR A 31 -8.33 -6.30 -12.16
CA THR A 31 -8.66 -7.70 -12.47
C THR A 31 -8.86 -8.51 -11.20
N PHE A 32 -7.97 -8.35 -10.21
CA PHE A 32 -8.10 -9.01 -8.91
C PHE A 32 -9.43 -8.64 -8.22
N VAL A 33 -9.78 -7.37 -8.20
CA VAL A 33 -11.04 -6.91 -7.58
C VAL A 33 -12.25 -7.47 -8.30
N ALA A 34 -12.26 -7.47 -9.64
CA ALA A 34 -13.34 -8.08 -10.43
C ALA A 34 -13.49 -9.57 -10.11
N GLN A 35 -12.39 -10.32 -10.15
CA GLN A 35 -12.40 -11.76 -9.82
C GLN A 35 -12.84 -12.03 -8.37
N LEU A 36 -12.49 -11.16 -7.42
CA LEU A 36 -12.91 -11.30 -6.03
C LEU A 36 -14.44 -11.12 -5.89
N LYS A 37 -15.00 -10.13 -6.58
CA LYS A 37 -16.45 -9.86 -6.61
C LYS A 37 -17.25 -11.01 -7.21
N ASP A 38 -16.73 -11.62 -8.27
CA ASP A 38 -17.39 -12.75 -8.96
C ASP A 38 -17.44 -14.03 -8.11
N ARG A 39 -16.71 -14.09 -7.00
CA ARG A 39 -16.58 -15.32 -6.20
C ARG A 39 -17.66 -15.56 -5.18
N SER A 40 -18.70 -14.80 -5.11
CA SER A 40 -19.79 -14.98 -4.13
C SER A 40 -19.29 -15.24 -2.69
N LEU A 41 -18.19 -14.59 -2.28
CA LEU A 41 -17.63 -14.68 -0.94
C LEU A 41 -18.47 -13.84 0.04
N PRO A 42 -18.46 -14.18 1.34
CA PRO A 42 -18.97 -13.27 2.36
C PRO A 42 -18.28 -11.90 2.27
N PRO A 43 -18.95 -10.80 2.70
CA PRO A 43 -18.32 -9.49 2.76
C PRO A 43 -17.02 -9.50 3.53
N LEU A 44 -16.05 -8.71 3.12
CA LEU A 44 -14.73 -8.66 3.73
C LEU A 44 -14.79 -7.98 5.11
N HIS A 45 -14.40 -8.65 6.18
CA HIS A 45 -14.34 -8.08 7.53
C HIS A 45 -13.02 -7.37 7.83
N ALA A 46 -11.97 -7.68 7.08
CA ALA A 46 -10.68 -7.02 7.22
C ALA A 46 -9.95 -6.93 5.88
N LEU A 47 -9.29 -5.78 5.65
CA LEU A 47 -8.36 -5.56 4.55
C LEU A 47 -7.02 -5.14 5.14
N VAL A 48 -5.96 -5.94 4.92
CA VAL A 48 -4.61 -5.66 5.44
C VAL A 48 -3.68 -5.32 4.28
N CYS A 49 -3.34 -4.05 4.16
CA CYS A 49 -2.42 -3.50 3.17
C CYS A 49 -0.98 -3.60 3.69
N ASN A 50 -0.41 -4.82 3.63
CA ASN A 50 0.87 -5.16 4.24
C ASN A 50 2.04 -5.14 3.25
N ALA A 51 1.82 -5.45 1.98
CA ALA A 51 2.90 -5.60 1.01
C ALA A 51 3.75 -4.32 0.91
N GLY A 52 5.05 -4.50 0.74
CA GLY A 52 5.97 -3.37 0.60
C GLY A 52 7.31 -3.81 0.04
N VAL A 53 7.93 -2.90 -0.69
CA VAL A 53 9.25 -3.07 -1.32
C VAL A 53 10.10 -1.83 -1.11
N GLN A 54 11.42 -1.98 -1.27
CA GLN A 54 12.36 -0.88 -1.29
C GLN A 54 13.44 -1.16 -2.34
N PHE A 55 13.61 -0.25 -3.29
CA PHE A 55 14.66 -0.33 -4.31
C PHE A 55 15.66 0.81 -4.13
N ILE A 56 16.91 0.48 -3.75
CA ILE A 56 17.98 1.44 -3.48
C ILE A 56 19.22 1.24 -4.35
N GLN A 57 19.29 0.14 -5.10
CA GLN A 57 20.46 -0.18 -5.94
C GLN A 57 20.26 0.22 -7.40
N ARG A 58 19.02 0.26 -7.84
CA ARG A 58 18.64 0.63 -9.21
C ARG A 58 17.27 1.29 -9.22
N GLN A 59 17.08 2.21 -10.13
CA GLN A 59 15.77 2.76 -10.42
C GLN A 59 14.91 1.68 -11.11
N THR A 60 13.72 1.47 -10.60
CA THR A 60 12.80 0.44 -11.09
C THR A 60 11.40 1.05 -11.14
N TYR A 61 10.65 0.72 -12.17
CA TYR A 61 9.34 1.30 -12.41
C TYR A 61 8.25 0.23 -12.41
N THR A 62 7.06 0.61 -12.00
CA THR A 62 5.84 -0.19 -12.16
C THR A 62 5.49 -0.31 -13.64
N ARG A 63 4.56 -1.19 -13.98
CA ARG A 63 4.06 -1.33 -15.35
C ARG A 63 3.45 -0.03 -15.90
N ASN A 64 2.98 0.83 -15.02
CA ASN A 64 2.37 2.12 -15.36
C ASN A 64 3.37 3.29 -15.34
N GLY A 65 4.67 3.04 -15.16
CA GLY A 65 5.73 4.04 -15.22
C GLY A 65 6.01 4.78 -13.91
N PHE A 66 5.35 4.45 -12.82
CA PHE A 66 5.62 5.03 -11.49
C PHE A 66 6.89 4.44 -10.86
N ASP A 67 7.57 5.19 -9.99
CA ASP A 67 8.60 4.61 -9.12
C ASP A 67 8.07 3.34 -8.45
N MET A 68 8.85 2.26 -8.49
CA MET A 68 8.40 0.96 -8.01
C MET A 68 8.07 0.96 -6.51
N THR A 69 8.89 1.64 -5.70
CA THR A 69 8.69 1.70 -4.25
C THR A 69 7.41 2.46 -3.92
N PHE A 70 7.24 3.65 -4.47
CA PHE A 70 6.05 4.47 -4.24
C PHE A 70 4.79 3.84 -4.85
N GLY A 71 4.93 3.28 -6.05
CA GLY A 71 3.84 2.62 -6.77
C GLY A 71 3.27 1.43 -6.01
N VAL A 72 4.12 0.49 -5.55
CA VAL A 72 3.69 -0.70 -4.80
C VAL A 72 3.22 -0.33 -3.40
N ASN A 73 4.02 0.43 -2.65
CA ASN A 73 3.77 0.67 -1.23
C ASN A 73 2.55 1.56 -0.98
N HIS A 74 2.28 2.51 -1.90
CA HIS A 74 1.22 3.48 -1.72
C HIS A 74 0.15 3.43 -2.82
N LEU A 75 0.49 3.72 -4.09
CA LEU A 75 -0.51 3.86 -5.15
C LEU A 75 -1.32 2.58 -5.39
N GLY A 76 -0.67 1.42 -5.36
CA GLY A 76 -1.33 0.12 -5.52
C GLY A 76 -2.32 -0.16 -4.38
N HIS A 77 -1.93 0.09 -3.13
CA HIS A 77 -2.83 -0.05 -1.98
C HIS A 77 -3.94 1.01 -1.98
N PHE A 78 -3.64 2.23 -2.39
CA PHE A 78 -4.64 3.29 -2.53
C PHE A 78 -5.73 2.86 -3.51
N LEU A 79 -5.37 2.38 -4.70
CA LEU A 79 -6.33 1.91 -5.69
C LEU A 79 -7.11 0.70 -5.16
N LEU A 80 -6.42 -0.32 -4.63
CA LEU A 80 -7.04 -1.54 -4.11
C LEU A 80 -8.08 -1.22 -3.03
N THR A 81 -7.73 -0.38 -2.06
CA THR A 81 -8.61 -0.01 -0.96
C THR A 81 -9.86 0.71 -1.46
N ASN A 82 -9.69 1.69 -2.37
CA ASN A 82 -10.84 2.41 -2.92
C ASN A 82 -11.79 1.51 -3.74
N LEU A 83 -11.25 0.53 -4.48
CA LEU A 83 -12.06 -0.40 -5.26
C LEU A 83 -12.80 -1.43 -4.39
N LEU A 84 -12.26 -1.76 -3.19
CA LEU A 84 -12.85 -2.74 -2.27
C LEU A 84 -13.71 -2.10 -1.17
N LEU A 85 -13.79 -0.77 -1.08
CA LEU A 85 -14.46 -0.11 0.03
C LEU A 85 -15.93 -0.54 0.19
N GLU A 86 -16.65 -0.68 -0.91
CA GLU A 86 -18.06 -1.09 -0.91
C GLU A 86 -18.27 -2.61 -0.70
N GLU A 87 -17.18 -3.40 -0.80
CA GLU A 87 -17.20 -4.85 -0.56
C GLU A 87 -16.93 -5.20 0.93
N LEU A 88 -16.65 -4.19 1.73
CA LEU A 88 -16.40 -4.40 3.17
C LEU A 88 -17.69 -4.62 3.92
N ALA A 89 -17.67 -5.55 4.86
CA ALA A 89 -18.73 -5.73 5.85
C ALA A 89 -18.87 -4.47 6.72
N LYS A 90 -20.01 -4.34 7.36
CA LYS A 90 -20.24 -3.30 8.37
C LYS A 90 -20.70 -3.97 9.65
N PRO A 91 -19.79 -4.17 10.64
CA PRO A 91 -18.46 -3.54 10.80
C PRO A 91 -17.31 -4.25 10.05
N ALA A 92 -16.27 -3.46 9.69
CA ALA A 92 -15.03 -3.96 9.11
C ALA A 92 -13.81 -3.15 9.57
N ARG A 93 -12.60 -3.63 9.20
CA ARG A 93 -11.34 -2.97 9.52
C ARG A 93 -10.41 -2.91 8.31
N ILE A 94 -9.80 -1.75 8.10
CA ILE A 94 -8.70 -1.55 7.16
C ILE A 94 -7.43 -1.30 7.96
N VAL A 95 -6.34 -1.99 7.61
CA VAL A 95 -5.03 -1.81 8.26
C VAL A 95 -3.99 -1.52 7.20
N PHE A 96 -3.33 -0.38 7.31
CA PHE A 96 -2.15 -0.04 6.51
C PHE A 96 -0.89 -0.32 7.31
N VAL A 97 0.07 -1.04 6.72
CA VAL A 97 1.39 -1.22 7.31
C VAL A 97 2.30 -0.09 6.84
N SER A 98 2.66 0.78 7.79
CA SER A 98 3.61 1.87 7.60
C SER A 98 5.01 1.49 8.10
N SER A 99 5.72 2.41 8.68
CA SER A 99 7.05 2.23 9.29
C SER A 99 7.36 3.48 10.11
N ASP A 100 8.13 3.37 11.16
CA ASP A 100 8.64 4.51 11.95
C ASP A 100 9.37 5.56 11.11
N THR A 101 9.85 5.16 9.92
CA THR A 101 10.52 6.06 8.96
C THR A 101 9.61 7.14 8.36
N HIS A 102 8.28 7.06 8.57
CA HIS A 102 7.36 8.12 8.18
C HIS A 102 7.46 9.36 9.06
N ASP A 103 7.97 9.21 10.27
CA ASP A 103 8.08 10.27 11.27
C ASP A 103 9.48 10.84 11.28
N SER A 104 9.64 12.07 10.78
CA SER A 104 10.93 12.78 10.73
C SER A 104 11.52 13.13 12.09
N SER A 105 10.74 13.03 13.18
CA SER A 105 11.23 13.26 14.54
C SER A 105 11.98 12.05 15.09
N LYS A 106 11.83 10.86 14.49
CA LYS A 106 12.49 9.62 14.92
C LYS A 106 13.86 9.43 14.24
N THR A 107 14.85 9.00 15.04
CA THR A 107 16.17 8.64 14.54
C THR A 107 16.15 7.21 13.99
N THR A 108 15.81 7.05 12.72
CA THR A 108 15.70 5.74 12.05
C THR A 108 16.88 5.39 11.15
N GLY A 109 17.84 6.31 10.96
CA GLY A 109 18.91 6.18 9.98
C GLY A 109 18.46 6.33 8.52
N MET A 110 17.18 6.65 8.31
CA MET A 110 16.59 6.90 6.99
C MET A 110 16.40 8.40 6.77
N PRO A 111 16.41 8.89 5.51
CA PRO A 111 16.09 10.28 5.24
C PRO A 111 14.64 10.59 5.64
N ALA A 112 14.39 11.85 6.00
CA ALA A 112 13.03 12.33 6.24
C ALA A 112 12.14 12.10 5.00
N PRO A 113 10.84 11.81 5.18
CA PRO A 113 9.89 11.77 4.07
C PRO A 113 9.87 13.14 3.36
N TYR A 114 9.67 13.10 2.07
CA TYR A 114 9.63 14.31 1.26
C TYR A 114 8.27 14.41 0.53
N PHE A 115 7.26 14.85 1.28
CA PHE A 115 5.89 15.01 0.77
C PHE A 115 5.75 16.28 -0.07
N ARG A 116 5.18 16.14 -1.26
CA ARG A 116 4.99 17.22 -2.23
C ARG A 116 3.94 16.85 -3.30
N ASP A 117 4.05 17.45 -4.49
CA ASP A 117 3.22 17.12 -5.64
C ASP A 117 3.18 15.61 -5.89
N PRO A 118 1.98 14.99 -5.99
CA PRO A 118 1.84 13.55 -6.21
C PRO A 118 2.55 13.04 -7.46
N GLN A 119 2.63 13.84 -8.53
CA GLN A 119 3.34 13.46 -9.76
C GLN A 119 4.84 13.33 -9.49
N LEU A 120 5.44 14.28 -8.78
CA LEU A 120 6.86 14.22 -8.43
C LEU A 120 7.17 13.09 -7.43
N MET A 121 6.24 12.74 -6.55
CA MET A 121 6.40 11.57 -5.67
C MET A 121 6.32 10.25 -6.44
N ALA A 122 5.47 10.19 -7.48
CA ALA A 122 5.36 9.02 -8.37
C ALA A 122 6.50 8.93 -9.38
N HIS A 123 7.14 10.05 -9.70
CA HIS A 123 8.24 10.18 -10.67
C HIS A 123 9.43 10.95 -10.07
N PRO A 124 10.07 10.45 -9.01
CA PRO A 124 11.11 11.18 -8.26
C PRO A 124 12.33 11.54 -9.12
N GLN A 125 12.55 10.85 -10.24
CA GLN A 125 13.59 11.17 -11.21
C GLN A 125 13.31 12.48 -11.99
N GLU A 126 12.06 12.92 -12.04
CA GLU A 126 11.66 14.17 -12.71
C GLU A 126 11.73 15.37 -11.78
N ASP A 127 12.04 15.13 -10.50
CA ASP A 127 12.05 16.16 -9.50
C ASP A 127 13.36 16.95 -9.47
N PRO A 128 13.33 18.24 -9.79
CA PRO A 128 14.51 19.10 -9.78
C PRO A 128 15.22 19.14 -8.41
N ALA A 129 14.48 18.97 -7.31
CA ALA A 129 15.06 19.01 -5.97
C ALA A 129 15.84 17.71 -5.60
N LEU A 130 15.68 16.65 -6.39
CA LEU A 130 16.38 15.38 -6.20
C LEU A 130 17.50 15.15 -7.23
N LYS A 131 17.73 16.08 -8.16
CA LYS A 131 18.68 15.93 -9.28
C LYS A 131 20.12 15.60 -8.86
N ASP A 132 20.54 16.12 -7.70
CA ASP A 132 21.92 15.96 -7.19
C ASP A 132 22.04 14.74 -6.24
N LYS A 133 20.97 13.99 -6.02
CA LYS A 133 20.95 12.80 -5.18
C LYS A 133 21.27 11.54 -5.97
N ASN A 134 21.99 10.62 -5.31
CA ASN A 134 22.22 9.31 -5.91
C ASN A 134 20.98 8.41 -5.83
N ILE A 135 20.98 7.34 -6.63
CA ILE A 135 19.85 6.40 -6.74
C ILE A 135 19.45 5.82 -5.37
N GLY A 136 20.43 5.53 -4.51
CA GLY A 136 20.15 4.97 -3.19
C GLY A 136 19.45 5.97 -2.26
N GLU A 137 19.78 7.26 -2.34
CA GLU A 137 19.11 8.32 -1.58
C GLU A 137 17.68 8.52 -2.09
N ILE A 138 17.50 8.59 -3.41
CA ILE A 138 16.17 8.72 -4.04
C ILE A 138 15.28 7.55 -3.62
N GLY A 139 15.78 6.31 -3.69
CA GLY A 139 15.02 5.13 -3.30
C GLY A 139 14.65 5.10 -1.80
N ARG A 140 15.54 5.60 -0.91
CA ARG A 140 15.22 5.75 0.51
C ARG A 140 14.18 6.83 0.76
N ILE A 141 14.26 7.97 0.07
CA ILE A 141 13.25 9.03 0.12
C ILE A 141 11.89 8.52 -0.40
N ALA A 142 11.87 7.80 -1.53
CA ALA A 142 10.64 7.21 -2.05
C ALA A 142 9.99 6.24 -1.04
N TYR A 143 10.80 5.44 -0.33
CA TYR A 143 10.31 4.55 0.71
C TYR A 143 9.70 5.33 1.88
N THR A 144 10.43 6.23 2.52
CA THR A 144 9.95 6.99 3.69
C THR A 144 8.71 7.81 3.33
N THR A 145 8.69 8.42 2.14
CA THR A 145 7.55 9.17 1.62
C THR A 145 6.34 8.26 1.38
N SER A 146 6.53 7.05 0.84
CA SER A 146 5.44 6.08 0.65
C SER A 146 4.79 5.68 1.99
N LYS A 147 5.62 5.56 3.05
CA LYS A 147 5.14 5.22 4.39
C LYS A 147 4.37 6.39 5.04
N LEU A 148 4.82 7.62 4.86
CA LEU A 148 4.06 8.81 5.25
C LEU A 148 2.72 8.89 4.50
N CYS A 149 2.72 8.66 3.18
CA CYS A 149 1.50 8.69 2.39
C CYS A 149 0.47 7.64 2.83
N ASN A 150 0.90 6.48 3.32
CA ASN A 150 0.01 5.47 3.90
C ASN A 150 -0.65 5.99 5.19
N VAL A 151 0.07 6.70 6.04
CA VAL A 151 -0.48 7.34 7.25
C VAL A 151 -1.51 8.41 6.86
N LEU A 152 -1.16 9.31 5.94
CA LEU A 152 -2.06 10.37 5.47
C LEU A 152 -3.31 9.81 4.79
N HIS A 153 -3.16 8.75 3.98
CA HIS A 153 -4.29 8.05 3.37
C HIS A 153 -5.22 7.46 4.43
N ALA A 154 -4.67 6.83 5.46
CA ALA A 154 -5.47 6.26 6.54
C ALA A 154 -6.28 7.35 7.29
N TYR A 155 -5.67 8.48 7.59
CA TYR A 155 -6.37 9.61 8.21
C TYR A 155 -7.50 10.15 7.34
N GLU A 156 -7.23 10.42 6.08
CA GLU A 156 -8.26 10.95 5.17
C GLU A 156 -9.37 9.94 4.90
N LEU A 157 -9.04 8.66 4.74
CA LEU A 157 -10.03 7.60 4.57
C LEU A 157 -10.91 7.46 5.82
N SER A 158 -10.31 7.48 7.01
CA SER A 158 -11.05 7.45 8.29
C SER A 158 -12.02 8.64 8.39
N ARG A 159 -11.57 9.86 8.05
CA ARG A 159 -12.41 11.05 8.05
C ARG A 159 -13.61 10.93 7.08
N ARG A 160 -13.37 10.37 5.87
CA ARG A 160 -14.45 10.16 4.87
C ARG A 160 -15.46 9.13 5.35
N ILE A 161 -14.99 8.02 5.92
CA ILE A 161 -15.84 6.94 6.47
C ILE A 161 -16.71 7.47 7.61
N GLN A 162 -16.13 8.24 8.54
CA GLN A 162 -16.88 8.87 9.63
C GLN A 162 -17.98 9.81 9.14
N ASN A 163 -17.68 10.63 8.12
CA ASN A 163 -18.68 11.51 7.50
C ASN A 163 -19.84 10.73 6.86
N ARG A 164 -19.58 9.52 6.35
CA ARG A 164 -20.61 8.60 5.81
C ARG A 164 -21.33 7.79 6.90
N LYS A 165 -20.91 7.93 8.16
CA LYS A 165 -21.43 7.17 9.32
C LYS A 165 -21.33 5.65 9.13
N GLU A 166 -20.28 5.18 8.50
CA GLU A 166 -20.05 3.76 8.26
C GLU A 166 -19.27 3.13 9.44
N SER A 167 -19.60 1.89 9.79
CA SER A 167 -18.94 1.13 10.86
C SER A 167 -17.65 0.45 10.37
N ILE A 168 -16.75 1.23 9.77
CA ILE A 168 -15.45 0.75 9.30
C ILE A 168 -14.37 1.53 10.07
N THR A 169 -13.42 0.81 10.66
CA THR A 169 -12.24 1.42 11.30
C THR A 169 -11.04 1.35 10.39
N VAL A 170 -10.24 2.42 10.37
CA VAL A 170 -8.97 2.49 9.64
C VAL A 170 -7.83 2.64 10.63
N ASN A 171 -6.85 1.75 10.56
CA ASN A 171 -5.70 1.73 11.44
C ASN A 171 -4.41 1.79 10.62
N VAL A 172 -3.38 2.35 11.24
CA VAL A 172 -2.00 2.26 10.76
C VAL A 172 -1.19 1.48 11.77
N PHE A 173 -0.37 0.54 11.27
CA PHE A 173 0.56 -0.25 12.05
C PHE A 173 1.99 0.09 11.61
N ASN A 174 2.89 0.32 12.60
CA ASN A 174 4.31 0.63 12.37
C ASN A 174 5.18 -0.47 12.97
#